data_3df948e7f6a7871b1c0c7565c5597b59
#
_entry.id   3df948e7f6a7871b1c0c7565c5597b59
#
_cell.length_a   1.000
_cell.length_b   1.000
_cell.length_c   1.000
_cell.angle_alpha   90.00
_cell.angle_beta   90.00
_cell.angle_gamma   90.00
#
_symmetry.space_group_name_H-M   'P 1'
#
loop_
_entity.id
_entity.type
_entity.pdbx_description
1 polymer ?
#
loop_
_entity_poly.entity_id
_entity_poly.type
_entity_poly.pdbx_seq_one_letter_code
_entity_poly.pdbx_strand_id
1 'polypeptide(L)'
;RSRQTLLKRINTMSEPVLDIRRPSPHVAEVWLNRPDVRNAFNDGVIAALTEAFARLNQDADLRVVLLAGHGKAFCAGADLNWMRAMADYSWEENRADAQKLADMLWTLDQCPVPVVGRVHGDCYAGGMGLASVCDVLVASDNVTFCLSEARLGLLPATIGPYVVRAMGEQASRRYFTTAERFSAAQAQAMGFVHERCSLEELDARVATIVSALVDNGPAAVRACKRLVRDVAARPLDEALRAETARRIADIRASDEGRE
;
A
#
# COMPACT_ATOMS: atom_id res chain seq x y z
N ARG A 1 -36.09 17.76 32.94
CA ARG A 1 -35.72 18.07 31.53
C ARG A 1 -34.20 18.21 31.30
N SER A 2 -33.30 17.77 32.18
CA SER A 2 -31.86 18.00 32.04
C SER A 2 -30.94 16.75 32.00
N ARG A 3 -31.48 15.51 32.16
CA ARG A 3 -30.68 14.28 32.06
C ARG A 3 -30.65 13.61 30.67
N GLN A 4 -31.65 13.85 29.83
CA GLN A 4 -31.71 13.26 28.50
C GLN A 4 -30.88 14.05 27.46
N THR A 5 -30.59 15.32 27.73
CA THR A 5 -29.74 16.16 26.84
C THR A 5 -28.24 15.92 27.06
N LEU A 6 -27.85 15.44 28.25
CA LEU A 6 -26.45 15.12 28.56
C LEU A 6 -26.00 13.78 27.98
N LEU A 7 -26.90 12.81 27.85
CA LEU A 7 -26.60 11.49 27.27
C LEU A 7 -26.47 11.47 25.75
N LYS A 8 -26.90 12.53 25.04
CA LYS A 8 -26.68 12.69 23.59
C LYS A 8 -25.33 13.33 23.22
N ARG A 9 -24.52 13.76 24.19
CA ARG A 9 -23.20 14.36 23.98
C ARG A 9 -22.02 13.43 24.25
N ILE A 10 -22.23 12.16 24.56
CA ILE A 10 -21.17 11.20 24.90
C ILE A 10 -21.22 10.00 23.94
N ASN A 11 -21.37 10.22 22.65
CA ASN A 11 -21.08 9.14 21.69
C ASN A 11 -20.84 9.65 20.27
N THR A 12 -19.89 10.55 20.09
CA THR A 12 -19.24 10.76 18.80
C THR A 12 -17.75 10.55 18.98
N MET A 13 -17.36 9.37 19.42
CA MET A 13 -16.04 8.86 19.02
C MET A 13 -16.16 8.60 17.54
N SER A 14 -15.53 9.44 16.70
CA SER A 14 -15.41 9.17 15.28
C SER A 14 -14.83 7.76 15.13
N GLU A 15 -15.42 6.95 14.26
CA GLU A 15 -14.88 5.63 13.97
C GLU A 15 -13.39 5.77 13.59
N PRO A 16 -12.55 4.81 14.01
CA PRO A 16 -11.13 4.86 13.68
C PRO A 16 -10.94 4.87 12.17
N VAL A 17 -10.01 5.68 11.68
CA VAL A 17 -9.71 5.83 10.24
C VAL A 17 -9.13 4.57 9.60
N LEU A 18 -8.68 3.62 10.41
CA LEU A 18 -8.27 2.27 10.01
C LEU A 18 -9.03 1.24 10.84
N ASP A 19 -9.43 0.16 10.18
CA ASP A 19 -9.91 -1.06 10.82
C ASP A 19 -8.81 -2.11 10.69
N ILE A 20 -8.18 -2.45 11.83
CA ILE A 20 -7.06 -3.38 11.87
C ILE A 20 -7.53 -4.68 12.49
N ARG A 21 -7.38 -5.79 11.75
CA ARG A 21 -7.82 -7.12 12.14
C ARG A 21 -6.65 -8.09 12.19
N ARG A 22 -6.77 -9.09 13.05
CA ARG A 22 -5.78 -10.18 13.19
C ARG A 22 -6.50 -11.53 13.06
N PRO A 23 -6.81 -11.99 11.83
CA PRO A 23 -7.47 -13.29 11.64
C PRO A 23 -6.68 -14.47 12.21
N SER A 24 -5.35 -14.35 12.24
CA SER A 24 -4.43 -15.29 12.88
C SER A 24 -3.17 -14.57 13.38
N PRO A 25 -2.29 -15.21 14.17
CA PRO A 25 -1.01 -14.62 14.54
C PRO A 25 -0.13 -14.26 13.35
N HIS A 26 -0.32 -14.92 12.21
CA HIS A 26 0.50 -14.75 11.00
C HIS A 26 -0.06 -13.75 10.00
N VAL A 27 -1.30 -13.31 10.15
CA VAL A 27 -2.01 -12.43 9.20
C VAL A 27 -2.48 -11.18 9.89
N ALA A 28 -2.14 -10.02 9.36
CA ALA A 28 -2.74 -8.75 9.72
C ALA A 28 -3.50 -8.19 8.52
N GLU A 29 -4.68 -7.64 8.77
CA GLU A 29 -5.45 -6.89 7.79
C GLU A 29 -5.53 -5.43 8.21
N VAL A 30 -5.18 -4.53 7.30
CA VAL A 30 -5.29 -3.08 7.48
C VAL A 30 -6.28 -2.55 6.46
N TRP A 31 -7.44 -2.15 6.95
CA TRP A 31 -8.52 -1.62 6.12
C TRP A 31 -8.61 -0.11 6.28
N LEU A 32 -8.53 0.63 5.20
CA LEU A 32 -8.88 2.05 5.16
C LEU A 32 -10.36 2.19 5.52
N ASN A 33 -10.69 3.03 6.49
CA ASN A 33 -12.04 3.12 7.05
C ASN A 33 -12.57 4.55 7.09
N ARG A 34 -12.58 5.19 5.93
CA ARG A 34 -13.25 6.48 5.68
C ARG A 34 -14.15 6.38 4.44
N PRO A 35 -15.13 5.44 4.41
CA PRO A 35 -15.93 5.16 3.20
C PRO A 35 -16.70 6.36 2.68
N ASP A 36 -17.15 7.25 3.56
CA ASP A 36 -17.93 8.45 3.19
C ASP A 36 -17.14 9.44 2.34
N VAL A 37 -15.81 9.45 2.46
CA VAL A 37 -14.90 10.26 1.64
C VAL A 37 -14.03 9.40 0.73
N ARG A 38 -14.49 8.19 0.37
CA ARG A 38 -13.80 7.25 -0.51
C ARG A 38 -12.36 6.94 -0.05
N ASN A 39 -12.14 6.83 1.24
CA ASN A 39 -10.84 6.57 1.85
C ASN A 39 -9.75 7.59 1.48
N ALA A 40 -10.14 8.83 1.22
CA ALA A 40 -9.20 9.89 0.88
C ALA A 40 -8.25 10.20 2.05
N PHE A 41 -7.01 10.56 1.72
CA PHE A 41 -5.98 10.91 2.69
C PHE A 41 -6.24 12.24 3.38
N ASN A 42 -5.94 12.24 4.68
CA ASN A 42 -5.67 13.42 5.48
C ASN A 42 -4.55 13.08 6.48
N ASP A 43 -4.15 14.06 7.29
CA ASP A 43 -3.12 13.88 8.33
C ASP A 43 -3.40 12.68 9.23
N GLY A 44 -4.65 12.46 9.61
CA GLY A 44 -5.05 11.36 10.48
C GLY A 44 -4.82 9.99 9.87
N VAL A 45 -5.14 9.81 8.59
CA VAL A 45 -4.91 8.55 7.85
C VAL A 45 -3.41 8.30 7.68
N ILE A 46 -2.64 9.34 7.32
CA ILE A 46 -1.20 9.24 7.15
C ILE A 46 -0.53 8.81 8.46
N ALA A 47 -0.87 9.48 9.55
CA ALA A 47 -0.33 9.16 10.88
C ALA A 47 -0.73 7.73 11.32
N ALA A 48 -2.00 7.35 11.14
CA ALA A 48 -2.50 6.04 11.52
C ALA A 48 -1.84 4.90 10.73
N LEU A 49 -1.67 5.05 9.41
CA LEU A 49 -0.95 4.07 8.59
C LEU A 49 0.51 3.95 8.98
N THR A 50 1.18 5.08 9.21
CA THR A 50 2.59 5.10 9.65
C THR A 50 2.75 4.35 10.96
N GLU A 51 1.91 4.63 11.95
CA GLU A 51 1.96 3.99 13.27
C GLU A 51 1.61 2.50 13.20
N ALA A 52 0.58 2.14 12.43
CA ALA A 52 0.17 0.75 12.26
C ALA A 52 1.28 -0.10 11.66
N PHE A 53 1.88 0.36 10.54
CA PHE A 53 2.97 -0.39 9.89
C PHE A 53 4.27 -0.35 10.69
N ALA A 54 4.58 0.73 11.42
CA ALA A 54 5.73 0.75 12.32
C ALA A 54 5.63 -0.35 13.40
N ARG A 55 4.42 -0.61 13.92
CA ARG A 55 4.17 -1.73 14.86
C ARG A 55 4.21 -3.08 14.17
N LEU A 56 3.54 -3.25 13.03
CA LEU A 56 3.53 -4.51 12.28
C LEU A 56 4.93 -4.92 11.82
N ASN A 57 5.79 -3.96 11.47
CA ASN A 57 7.17 -4.22 11.05
C ASN A 57 8.05 -4.82 12.17
N GLN A 58 7.65 -4.69 13.43
CA GLN A 58 8.33 -5.28 14.58
C GLN A 58 7.75 -6.64 15.01
N ASP A 59 6.66 -7.08 14.41
CA ASP A 59 6.00 -8.33 14.75
C ASP A 59 6.72 -9.53 14.11
N ALA A 60 7.39 -10.33 14.94
CA ALA A 60 8.17 -11.48 14.49
C ALA A 60 7.29 -12.63 13.96
N ASP A 61 6.07 -12.77 14.47
CA ASP A 61 5.13 -13.84 14.08
C ASP A 61 4.37 -13.53 12.79
N LEU A 62 4.39 -12.27 12.37
CA LEU A 62 3.67 -11.84 11.17
C LEU A 62 4.33 -12.42 9.90
N ARG A 63 3.51 -12.93 8.99
CA ARG A 63 3.93 -13.50 7.69
C ARG A 63 3.41 -12.74 6.49
N VAL A 64 2.27 -12.05 6.63
CA VAL A 64 1.64 -11.27 5.55
C VAL A 64 0.77 -10.16 6.12
N VAL A 65 0.72 -9.02 5.41
CA VAL A 65 -0.22 -7.94 5.64
C VAL A 65 -1.14 -7.82 4.44
N LEU A 66 -2.46 -7.78 4.68
CA LEU A 66 -3.46 -7.40 3.68
C LEU A 66 -3.75 -5.91 3.84
N LEU A 67 -3.65 -5.15 2.75
CA LEU A 67 -4.07 -3.75 2.67
C LEU A 67 -5.32 -3.64 1.81
N ALA A 68 -6.39 -3.11 2.37
CA ALA A 68 -7.70 -3.03 1.74
C ALA A 68 -8.44 -1.73 2.10
N GLY A 69 -9.61 -1.51 1.55
CA GLY A 69 -10.45 -0.37 1.89
C GLY A 69 -11.92 -0.78 2.01
N HIS A 70 -12.63 -0.14 2.94
CA HIS A 70 -14.08 -0.24 3.06
C HIS A 70 -14.80 0.67 2.07
N GLY A 71 -16.07 0.41 1.81
CA GLY A 71 -16.94 1.23 0.96
C GLY A 71 -16.74 1.01 -0.52
N LYS A 72 -16.89 2.08 -1.33
CA LYS A 72 -16.96 1.99 -2.80
C LYS A 72 -15.61 2.16 -3.50
N ALA A 73 -14.63 2.74 -2.84
CA ALA A 73 -13.31 3.02 -3.41
C ALA A 73 -12.22 2.41 -2.54
N PHE A 74 -11.12 2.01 -3.18
CA PHE A 74 -9.91 1.67 -2.44
C PHE A 74 -9.34 2.92 -1.76
N CYS A 75 -8.97 3.93 -2.55
CA CYS A 75 -8.56 5.24 -2.06
C CYS A 75 -8.64 6.28 -3.19
N ALA A 76 -9.37 7.35 -2.97
CA ALA A 76 -9.61 8.39 -3.98
C ALA A 76 -8.56 9.50 -4.02
N GLY A 77 -7.44 9.36 -3.30
CA GLY A 77 -6.38 10.36 -3.24
C GLY A 77 -6.50 11.30 -2.05
N ALA A 78 -6.16 12.58 -2.21
CA ALA A 78 -6.18 13.56 -1.13
C ALA A 78 -7.62 14.02 -0.79
N ASP A 79 -7.88 14.16 0.51
CA ASP A 79 -9.11 14.74 1.02
C ASP A 79 -9.22 16.21 0.59
N LEU A 80 -10.39 16.62 0.09
CA LEU A 80 -10.61 17.96 -0.42
C LEU A 80 -10.45 19.05 0.65
N ASN A 81 -10.83 18.75 1.89
CA ASN A 81 -10.65 19.71 2.99
C ASN A 81 -9.19 19.86 3.38
N TRP A 82 -8.45 18.75 3.36
CA TRP A 82 -7.01 18.76 3.57
C TRP A 82 -6.29 19.53 2.46
N MET A 83 -6.67 19.34 1.18
CA MET A 83 -6.13 20.09 0.05
C MET A 83 -6.40 21.59 0.16
N ARG A 84 -7.61 22.00 0.61
CA ARG A 84 -7.94 23.41 0.84
C ARG A 84 -7.07 24.02 1.94
N ALA A 85 -6.85 23.29 3.03
CA ALA A 85 -5.97 23.75 4.11
C ALA A 85 -4.52 23.94 3.63
N MET A 86 -4.00 23.04 2.78
CA MET A 86 -2.66 23.14 2.21
C MET A 86 -2.45 24.37 1.31
N ALA A 87 -3.53 24.95 0.74
CA ALA A 87 -3.43 26.14 -0.09
C ALA A 87 -2.92 27.37 0.69
N ASP A 88 -3.10 27.38 2.01
CA ASP A 88 -2.66 28.46 2.90
C ASP A 88 -1.31 28.15 3.57
N TYR A 89 -0.69 27.02 3.31
CA TYR A 89 0.57 26.62 3.90
C TYR A 89 1.75 27.41 3.33
N SER A 90 2.72 27.74 4.16
CA SER A 90 4.05 28.18 3.71
C SER A 90 4.75 27.04 2.95
N TRP A 91 5.85 27.38 2.30
CA TRP A 91 6.68 26.36 1.65
C TRP A 91 7.21 25.32 2.64
N GLU A 92 7.65 25.75 3.83
CA GLU A 92 8.13 24.89 4.90
C GLU A 92 7.04 23.96 5.43
N GLU A 93 5.82 24.48 5.61
CA GLU A 93 4.67 23.69 6.04
C GLU A 93 4.28 22.65 4.97
N ASN A 94 4.23 23.05 3.69
CA ASN A 94 3.99 22.13 2.58
C ASN A 94 5.05 21.03 2.51
N ARG A 95 6.33 21.37 2.67
CA ARG A 95 7.42 20.41 2.68
C ARG A 95 7.30 19.42 3.85
N ALA A 96 7.02 19.92 5.05
CA ALA A 96 6.87 19.08 6.25
C ALA A 96 5.67 18.13 6.11
N ASP A 97 4.57 18.59 5.53
CA ASP A 97 3.38 17.78 5.26
C ASP A 97 3.66 16.69 4.21
N ALA A 98 4.29 17.05 3.10
CA ALA A 98 4.70 16.09 2.07
C ALA A 98 5.69 15.06 2.61
N GLN A 99 6.57 15.44 3.55
CA GLN A 99 7.52 14.53 4.20
C GLN A 99 6.78 13.43 4.99
N LYS A 100 5.70 13.77 5.69
CA LYS A 100 4.89 12.76 6.42
C LYS A 100 4.32 11.69 5.48
N LEU A 101 3.83 12.09 4.30
CA LEU A 101 3.36 11.16 3.29
C LEU A 101 4.50 10.29 2.74
N ALA A 102 5.66 10.89 2.48
CA ALA A 102 6.84 10.16 2.03
C ALA A 102 7.30 9.14 3.08
N ASP A 103 7.32 9.52 4.36
CA ASP A 103 7.70 8.65 5.48
C ASP A 103 6.69 7.51 5.69
N MET A 104 5.40 7.76 5.51
CA MET A 104 4.37 6.74 5.52
C MET A 104 4.62 5.70 4.42
N LEU A 105 4.79 6.13 3.18
CA LEU A 105 5.05 5.22 2.04
C LEU A 105 6.33 4.41 2.25
N TRP A 106 7.37 5.05 2.77
CA TRP A 106 8.61 4.38 3.14
C TRP A 106 8.37 3.30 4.20
N THR A 107 7.63 3.61 5.26
CA THR A 107 7.32 2.65 6.33
C THR A 107 6.56 1.43 5.81
N LEU A 108 5.62 1.62 4.90
CA LEU A 108 4.90 0.53 4.25
C LEU A 108 5.81 -0.28 3.31
N ASP A 109 6.60 0.40 2.49
CA ASP A 109 7.55 -0.24 1.56
C ASP A 109 8.59 -1.09 2.31
N GLN A 110 9.04 -0.63 3.48
CA GLN A 110 10.01 -1.34 4.32
C GLN A 110 9.41 -2.49 5.13
N CYS A 111 8.11 -2.77 5.00
CA CYS A 111 7.50 -3.92 5.68
C CYS A 111 8.30 -5.20 5.38
N PRO A 112 8.77 -5.93 6.43
CA PRO A 112 9.65 -7.08 6.21
C PRO A 112 8.91 -8.30 5.63
N VAL A 113 7.57 -8.33 5.74
CA VAL A 113 6.73 -9.38 5.15
C VAL A 113 6.03 -8.87 3.91
N PRO A 114 5.55 -9.76 3.02
CA PRO A 114 4.74 -9.35 1.88
C PRO A 114 3.49 -8.57 2.27
N VAL A 115 3.20 -7.51 1.53
CA VAL A 115 1.96 -6.74 1.61
C VAL A 115 1.13 -7.06 0.38
N VAL A 116 -0.07 -7.59 0.59
CA VAL A 116 -1.03 -7.91 -0.46
C VAL A 116 -2.07 -6.79 -0.52
N GLY A 117 -2.18 -6.12 -1.66
CA GLY A 117 -3.19 -5.10 -1.90
C GLY A 117 -4.45 -5.72 -2.50
N ARG A 118 -5.59 -5.49 -1.84
CA ARG A 118 -6.93 -5.84 -2.31
C ARG A 118 -7.64 -4.60 -2.81
N VAL A 119 -7.69 -4.42 -4.12
CA VAL A 119 -8.25 -3.24 -4.77
C VAL A 119 -9.60 -3.57 -5.40
N HIS A 120 -10.68 -3.04 -4.84
CA HIS A 120 -12.05 -3.36 -5.20
C HIS A 120 -12.81 -2.22 -5.88
N GLY A 121 -12.22 -1.04 -5.93
CA GLY A 121 -12.82 0.18 -6.47
C GLY A 121 -11.76 1.21 -6.81
N ASP A 122 -12.18 2.42 -7.12
CA ASP A 122 -11.32 3.51 -7.58
C ASP A 122 -10.04 3.67 -6.74
N CYS A 123 -8.91 3.79 -7.43
CA CYS A 123 -7.59 3.93 -6.85
C CYS A 123 -6.87 5.11 -7.54
N TYR A 124 -6.91 6.28 -6.91
CA TYR A 124 -6.47 7.53 -7.51
C TYR A 124 -5.36 8.20 -6.70
N ALA A 125 -4.48 8.90 -7.40
CA ALA A 125 -3.44 9.76 -6.81
C ALA A 125 -2.68 9.05 -5.66
N GLY A 126 -2.76 9.51 -4.43
CA GLY A 126 -2.14 8.87 -3.26
C GLY A 126 -2.53 7.39 -3.07
N GLY A 127 -3.73 6.98 -3.51
CA GLY A 127 -4.15 5.59 -3.55
C GLY A 127 -3.28 4.73 -4.47
N MET A 128 -2.81 5.30 -5.59
CA MET A 128 -1.83 4.65 -6.46
C MET A 128 -0.49 4.43 -5.74
N GLY A 129 -0.11 5.35 -4.87
CA GLY A 129 1.08 5.20 -4.01
C GLY A 129 0.94 4.01 -3.07
N LEU A 130 -0.21 3.87 -2.38
CA LEU A 130 -0.49 2.71 -1.52
C LEU A 130 -0.49 1.39 -2.31
N ALA A 131 -1.12 1.37 -3.48
CA ALA A 131 -1.10 0.20 -4.33
C ALA A 131 0.32 -0.17 -4.79
N SER A 132 1.15 0.83 -5.09
CA SER A 132 2.52 0.64 -5.59
C SER A 132 3.50 0.08 -4.56
N VAL A 133 3.26 0.27 -3.26
CA VAL A 133 4.10 -0.31 -2.19
C VAL A 133 3.66 -1.72 -1.81
N CYS A 134 2.56 -2.23 -2.34
CA CYS A 134 2.17 -3.63 -2.18
C CYS A 134 3.07 -4.55 -3.02
N ASP A 135 3.44 -5.69 -2.44
CA ASP A 135 4.25 -6.71 -3.14
C ASP A 135 3.41 -7.50 -4.14
N VAL A 136 2.14 -7.72 -3.82
CA VAL A 136 1.16 -8.37 -4.70
C VAL A 136 -0.09 -7.51 -4.76
N LEU A 137 -0.59 -7.22 -5.94
CA LEU A 137 -1.78 -6.42 -6.14
C LEU A 137 -2.85 -7.22 -6.89
N VAL A 138 -3.99 -7.41 -6.25
CA VAL A 138 -5.17 -8.06 -6.83
C VAL A 138 -6.27 -7.01 -6.98
N ALA A 139 -6.80 -6.87 -8.18
CA ALA A 139 -7.83 -5.89 -8.48
C ALA A 139 -9.08 -6.55 -9.06
N SER A 140 -10.25 -6.03 -8.70
CA SER A 140 -11.49 -6.41 -9.39
C SER A 140 -11.62 -5.70 -10.74
N ASP A 141 -12.37 -6.30 -11.65
CA ASP A 141 -12.55 -5.83 -13.03
C ASP A 141 -13.09 -4.40 -13.14
N ASN A 142 -13.86 -3.96 -12.15
CA ASN A 142 -14.48 -2.64 -12.10
C ASN A 142 -13.56 -1.51 -11.64
N VAL A 143 -12.32 -1.83 -11.25
CA VAL A 143 -11.38 -0.83 -10.74
C VAL A 143 -10.93 0.12 -11.84
N THR A 144 -10.94 1.39 -11.51
CA THR A 144 -10.32 2.45 -12.30
C THR A 144 -9.14 3.04 -11.55
N PHE A 145 -8.04 3.23 -12.25
CA PHE A 145 -6.82 3.88 -11.75
C PHE A 145 -6.64 5.26 -12.39
N CYS A 146 -6.06 6.19 -11.67
CA CYS A 146 -5.76 7.52 -12.19
C CYS A 146 -4.67 8.21 -11.36
N LEU A 147 -3.71 8.82 -12.05
CA LEU A 147 -2.74 9.75 -11.48
C LEU A 147 -3.21 11.17 -11.84
N SER A 148 -4.12 11.71 -11.03
CA SER A 148 -4.90 12.90 -11.36
C SER A 148 -4.22 14.23 -11.07
N GLU A 149 -3.02 14.21 -10.50
CA GLU A 149 -2.32 15.39 -9.97
C GLU A 149 -2.11 16.49 -11.00
N ALA A 150 -1.74 16.15 -12.23
CA ALA A 150 -1.47 17.14 -13.29
C ALA A 150 -2.70 17.98 -13.66
N ARG A 151 -3.92 17.44 -13.48
CA ARG A 151 -5.17 18.19 -13.69
C ARG A 151 -5.35 19.33 -12.69
N LEU A 152 -4.68 19.23 -11.55
CA LEU A 152 -4.74 20.22 -10.47
C LEU A 152 -3.50 21.13 -10.43
N GLY A 153 -2.63 21.05 -11.45
CA GLY A 153 -1.36 21.78 -11.47
C GLY A 153 -0.33 21.23 -10.48
N LEU A 154 -0.50 19.97 -10.04
CA LEU A 154 0.37 19.26 -9.12
C LEU A 154 1.11 18.14 -9.86
N LEU A 155 1.99 17.44 -9.13
CA LEU A 155 2.67 16.25 -9.62
C LEU A 155 2.69 15.16 -8.56
N PRO A 156 2.70 13.87 -8.96
CA PRO A 156 2.73 12.73 -8.05
C PRO A 156 4.15 12.49 -7.49
N ALA A 157 4.76 13.49 -6.82
CA ALA A 157 6.17 13.47 -6.47
C ALA A 157 6.48 12.43 -5.40
N THR A 158 5.74 12.44 -4.28
CA THR A 158 6.01 11.53 -3.16
C THR A 158 5.73 10.07 -3.48
N ILE A 159 4.71 9.79 -4.27
CA ILE A 159 4.37 8.45 -4.73
C ILE A 159 5.20 8.02 -5.95
N GLY A 160 5.76 8.98 -6.69
CA GLY A 160 6.41 8.78 -7.98
C GLY A 160 7.46 7.68 -7.99
N PRO A 161 8.41 7.61 -7.05
CA PRO A 161 9.42 6.55 -7.05
C PRO A 161 8.82 5.14 -6.97
N TYR A 162 7.75 4.97 -6.20
CA TYR A 162 7.06 3.68 -6.06
C TYR A 162 6.25 3.32 -7.30
N VAL A 163 5.50 4.29 -7.84
CA VAL A 163 4.68 4.10 -9.05
C VAL A 163 5.56 3.78 -10.26
N VAL A 164 6.65 4.53 -10.48
CA VAL A 164 7.58 4.28 -11.59
C VAL A 164 8.19 2.89 -11.48
N ARG A 165 8.59 2.47 -10.26
CA ARG A 165 9.12 1.13 -10.03
C ARG A 165 8.10 0.04 -10.33
N ALA A 166 6.81 0.27 -10.00
CA ALA A 166 5.75 -0.72 -10.18
C ALA A 166 5.19 -0.78 -11.61
N MET A 167 5.02 0.38 -12.27
CA MET A 167 4.44 0.47 -13.62
C MET A 167 5.47 0.50 -14.75
N GLY A 168 6.71 0.80 -14.44
CA GLY A 168 7.74 1.11 -15.41
C GLY A 168 7.71 2.57 -15.87
N GLU A 169 8.86 3.01 -16.39
CA GLU A 169 9.07 4.41 -16.80
C GLU A 169 8.12 4.81 -17.93
N GLN A 170 7.99 3.96 -18.94
CA GLN A 170 7.23 4.29 -20.17
C GLN A 170 5.73 4.51 -19.86
N ALA A 171 5.11 3.64 -19.09
CA ALA A 171 3.72 3.80 -18.68
C ALA A 171 3.56 5.02 -17.76
N SER A 172 4.48 5.23 -16.83
CA SER A 172 4.47 6.38 -15.91
C SER A 172 4.55 7.71 -16.66
N ARG A 173 5.40 7.82 -17.68
CA ARG A 173 5.49 9.02 -18.53
C ARG A 173 4.15 9.39 -19.16
N ARG A 174 3.39 8.41 -19.65
CA ARG A 174 2.06 8.62 -20.21
C ARG A 174 1.10 9.10 -19.12
N TYR A 175 0.89 8.28 -18.10
CA TYR A 175 -0.20 8.50 -17.14
C TYR A 175 0.05 9.64 -16.15
N PHE A 176 1.31 9.99 -15.83
CA PHE A 176 1.64 11.17 -15.05
C PHE A 176 1.30 12.47 -15.80
N THR A 177 1.55 12.49 -17.10
CA THR A 177 1.39 13.71 -17.92
C THR A 177 -0.02 13.89 -18.45
N THR A 178 -0.70 12.82 -18.85
CA THR A 178 -2.07 12.89 -19.37
C THR A 178 -3.12 12.95 -18.27
N ALA A 179 -2.81 12.41 -17.09
CA ALA A 179 -3.75 12.21 -15.99
C ALA A 179 -5.03 11.45 -16.43
N GLU A 180 -4.95 10.67 -17.51
CA GLU A 180 -6.07 9.87 -17.97
C GLU A 180 -6.34 8.68 -17.05
N ARG A 181 -7.59 8.22 -17.03
CA ARG A 181 -7.97 7.01 -16.32
C ARG A 181 -7.56 5.78 -17.12
N PHE A 182 -7.23 4.70 -16.42
CA PHE A 182 -6.98 3.41 -17.02
C PHE A 182 -7.65 2.29 -16.22
N SER A 183 -8.01 1.23 -16.90
CA SER A 183 -8.76 0.10 -16.35
C SER A 183 -7.84 -0.89 -15.61
N ALA A 184 -8.46 -1.79 -14.84
CA ALA A 184 -7.76 -2.93 -14.24
C ALA A 184 -7.08 -3.82 -15.29
N ALA A 185 -7.70 -3.99 -16.46
CA ALA A 185 -7.12 -4.74 -17.57
C ALA A 185 -5.84 -4.08 -18.13
N GLN A 186 -5.87 -2.75 -18.31
CA GLN A 186 -4.69 -1.99 -18.73
C GLN A 186 -3.60 -2.03 -17.67
N ALA A 187 -3.97 -1.90 -16.39
CA ALA A 187 -3.05 -2.01 -15.26
C ALA A 187 -2.36 -3.38 -15.20
N GLN A 188 -3.10 -4.47 -15.45
CA GLN A 188 -2.54 -5.81 -15.54
C GLN A 188 -1.60 -5.96 -16.74
N ALA A 189 -1.98 -5.44 -17.90
CA ALA A 189 -1.15 -5.48 -19.09
C ALA A 189 0.20 -4.74 -18.93
N MET A 190 0.24 -3.72 -18.07
CA MET A 190 1.46 -2.98 -17.70
C MET A 190 2.27 -3.66 -16.59
N GLY A 191 1.77 -4.74 -15.99
CA GLY A 191 2.41 -5.41 -14.86
C GLY A 191 2.19 -4.72 -13.50
N PHE A 192 1.35 -3.69 -13.43
CA PHE A 192 1.03 -3.01 -12.18
C PHE A 192 0.08 -3.84 -11.31
N VAL A 193 -0.93 -4.46 -11.90
CA VAL A 193 -1.82 -5.42 -11.26
C VAL A 193 -1.35 -6.83 -11.59
N HIS A 194 -1.16 -7.66 -10.58
CA HIS A 194 -0.71 -9.05 -10.75
C HIS A 194 -1.85 -9.96 -11.16
N GLU A 195 -2.98 -9.86 -10.47
CA GLU A 195 -4.19 -10.63 -10.77
C GLU A 195 -5.42 -9.74 -10.88
N ARG A 196 -6.29 -10.08 -11.82
CA ARG A 196 -7.57 -9.43 -12.07
C ARG A 196 -8.68 -10.48 -12.07
N CYS A 197 -9.81 -10.18 -11.43
CA CYS A 197 -10.95 -11.06 -11.32
C CYS A 197 -12.26 -10.27 -11.20
N SER A 198 -13.38 -10.96 -11.16
CA SER A 198 -14.64 -10.31 -10.80
C SER A 198 -14.63 -9.83 -9.35
N LEU A 199 -15.49 -8.88 -9.01
CA LEU A 199 -15.61 -8.38 -7.64
C LEU A 199 -16.01 -9.51 -6.67
N GLU A 200 -16.84 -10.43 -7.11
CA GLU A 200 -17.32 -11.58 -6.34
C GLU A 200 -16.19 -12.58 -6.03
N GLU A 201 -15.20 -12.70 -6.92
CA GLU A 201 -14.06 -13.61 -6.76
C GLU A 201 -12.89 -12.99 -5.98
N LEU A 202 -12.92 -11.66 -5.77
CA LEU A 202 -11.77 -10.92 -5.25
C LEU A 202 -11.27 -11.46 -3.90
N ASP A 203 -12.17 -11.70 -2.95
CA ASP A 203 -11.79 -12.20 -1.63
C ASP A 203 -11.19 -13.61 -1.69
N ALA A 204 -11.72 -14.48 -2.53
CA ALA A 204 -11.19 -15.83 -2.71
C ALA A 204 -9.79 -15.82 -3.35
N ARG A 205 -9.56 -14.94 -4.33
CA ARG A 205 -8.23 -14.77 -4.96
C ARG A 205 -7.20 -14.27 -3.96
N VAL A 206 -7.54 -13.24 -3.21
CA VAL A 206 -6.68 -12.70 -2.15
C VAL A 206 -6.38 -13.77 -1.11
N ALA A 207 -7.39 -14.52 -0.65
CA ALA A 207 -7.22 -15.59 0.34
C ALA A 207 -6.26 -16.68 -0.14
N THR A 208 -6.32 -17.06 -1.43
CA THR A 208 -5.39 -18.04 -2.03
C THR A 208 -3.94 -17.55 -1.94
N ILE A 209 -3.67 -16.29 -2.26
CA ILE A 209 -2.33 -15.69 -2.20
C ILE A 209 -1.85 -15.60 -0.75
N VAL A 210 -2.70 -15.14 0.17
CA VAL A 210 -2.38 -15.05 1.59
C VAL A 210 -2.04 -16.42 2.16
N SER A 211 -2.82 -17.47 1.83
CA SER A 211 -2.54 -18.84 2.25
C SER A 211 -1.17 -19.31 1.76
N ALA A 212 -0.86 -19.12 0.47
CA ALA A 212 0.43 -19.50 -0.09
C ALA A 212 1.61 -18.81 0.61
N LEU A 213 1.45 -17.54 0.99
CA LEU A 213 2.47 -16.79 1.73
C LEU A 213 2.64 -17.27 3.17
N VAL A 214 1.56 -17.69 3.82
CA VAL A 214 1.59 -18.23 5.19
C VAL A 214 2.17 -19.64 5.22
N ASP A 215 1.92 -20.44 4.18
CA ASP A 215 2.37 -21.85 4.11
C ASP A 215 3.86 -21.98 3.77
N ASN A 216 4.48 -20.94 3.21
CA ASN A 216 5.91 -20.92 2.91
C ASN A 216 6.75 -20.62 4.16
N GLY A 217 8.03 -20.97 4.11
CA GLY A 217 9.01 -20.69 5.18
C GLY A 217 9.10 -19.17 5.47
N PRO A 218 8.82 -18.73 6.71
CA PRO A 218 8.72 -17.30 7.02
C PRO A 218 10.05 -16.54 6.84
N ALA A 219 11.16 -17.13 7.18
CA ALA A 219 12.49 -16.52 6.98
C ALA A 219 12.84 -16.45 5.49
N ALA A 220 12.52 -17.50 4.73
CA ALA A 220 12.73 -17.53 3.29
C ALA A 220 11.90 -16.47 2.55
N VAL A 221 10.61 -16.33 2.88
CA VAL A 221 9.74 -15.29 2.28
C VAL A 221 10.28 -13.90 2.54
N ARG A 222 10.68 -13.59 3.78
CA ARG A 222 11.31 -12.29 4.12
C ARG A 222 12.61 -12.07 3.34
N ALA A 223 13.43 -13.11 3.21
CA ALA A 223 14.68 -13.03 2.44
C ALA A 223 14.43 -12.85 0.94
N CYS A 224 13.42 -13.52 0.37
CA CYS A 224 13.02 -13.35 -1.03
C CYS A 224 12.56 -11.91 -1.33
N LYS A 225 11.70 -11.35 -0.48
CA LYS A 225 11.26 -9.95 -0.63
C LYS A 225 12.46 -8.99 -0.63
N ARG A 226 13.38 -9.18 0.31
CA ARG A 226 14.60 -8.36 0.42
C ARG A 226 15.52 -8.56 -0.79
N LEU A 227 15.69 -9.81 -1.24
CA LEU A 227 16.54 -10.12 -2.40
C LEU A 227 16.12 -9.36 -3.64
N VAL A 228 14.82 -9.35 -3.98
CA VAL A 228 14.30 -8.62 -5.14
C VAL A 228 14.71 -7.15 -5.08
N ARG A 229 14.55 -6.50 -3.94
CA ARG A 229 14.94 -5.10 -3.74
C ARG A 229 16.44 -4.89 -3.90
N ASP A 230 17.23 -5.78 -3.32
CA ASP A 230 18.68 -5.63 -3.25
C ASP A 230 19.37 -5.90 -4.59
N VAL A 231 18.76 -6.72 -5.47
CA VAL A 231 19.34 -7.03 -6.79
C VAL A 231 18.78 -6.17 -7.92
N ALA A 232 17.59 -5.62 -7.75
CA ALA A 232 16.96 -4.78 -8.77
C ALA A 232 17.85 -3.59 -9.12
N ALA A 233 18.01 -3.31 -10.41
CA ALA A 233 18.80 -2.21 -10.96
C ALA A 233 20.30 -2.21 -10.60
N ARG A 234 20.84 -3.30 -10.05
CA ARG A 234 22.29 -3.46 -9.84
C ARG A 234 22.96 -4.10 -11.06
N PRO A 235 24.19 -3.72 -11.40
CA PRO A 235 24.97 -4.41 -12.41
C PRO A 235 25.17 -5.89 -12.08
N LEU A 236 25.05 -6.77 -13.07
CA LEU A 236 25.36 -8.19 -12.91
C LEU A 236 26.87 -8.40 -13.05
N ASP A 237 27.58 -8.23 -11.95
CA ASP A 237 29.05 -8.32 -11.85
C ASP A 237 29.49 -9.45 -10.90
N GLU A 238 30.80 -9.56 -10.69
CA GLU A 238 31.39 -10.56 -9.81
C GLU A 238 30.97 -10.37 -8.34
N ALA A 239 30.87 -9.12 -7.89
CA ALA A 239 30.49 -8.81 -6.52
C ALA A 239 29.05 -9.24 -6.25
N LEU A 240 28.11 -8.98 -7.16
CA LEU A 240 26.73 -9.42 -7.02
C LEU A 240 26.61 -10.95 -7.05
N ARG A 241 27.36 -11.63 -7.94
CA ARG A 241 27.39 -13.10 -7.99
C ARG A 241 27.91 -13.70 -6.68
N ALA A 242 28.98 -13.17 -6.12
CA ALA A 242 29.53 -13.62 -4.84
C ALA A 242 28.53 -13.37 -3.69
N GLU A 243 27.87 -12.20 -3.64
CA GLU A 243 26.86 -11.88 -2.65
C GLU A 243 25.66 -12.84 -2.71
N THR A 244 25.12 -13.11 -3.89
CA THR A 244 23.95 -13.98 -4.05
C THR A 244 24.30 -15.44 -3.76
N ALA A 245 25.51 -15.91 -4.10
CA ALA A 245 26.01 -17.23 -3.71
C ALA A 245 26.12 -17.38 -2.18
N ARG A 246 26.60 -16.36 -1.48
CA ARG A 246 26.64 -16.34 -0.02
C ARG A 246 25.25 -16.39 0.58
N ARG A 247 24.30 -15.57 0.07
CA ARG A 247 22.91 -15.52 0.59
C ARG A 247 22.21 -16.87 0.51
N ILE A 248 22.34 -17.61 -0.59
CA ILE A 248 21.73 -18.95 -0.69
C ILE A 248 22.44 -19.95 0.21
N ALA A 249 23.76 -19.84 0.43
CA ALA A 249 24.48 -20.68 1.38
C ALA A 249 23.99 -20.43 2.83
N ASP A 250 23.81 -19.16 3.21
CA ASP A 250 23.30 -18.77 4.53
C ASP A 250 21.89 -19.35 4.79
N ILE A 251 20.98 -19.25 3.80
CA ILE A 251 19.61 -19.81 3.91
C ILE A 251 19.65 -21.34 4.05
N ARG A 252 20.45 -22.04 3.22
CA ARG A 252 20.61 -23.50 3.30
C ARG A 252 21.18 -23.97 4.63
N ALA A 253 21.98 -23.14 5.29
CA ALA A 253 22.58 -23.45 6.59
C ALA A 253 21.67 -23.12 7.78
N SER A 254 20.55 -22.39 7.56
CA SER A 254 19.56 -22.07 8.60
C SER A 254 18.73 -23.29 9.00
N ASP A 255 18.10 -23.23 10.17
CA ASP A 255 17.23 -24.32 10.64
C ASP A 255 16.07 -24.53 9.66
N GLU A 256 15.40 -23.45 9.22
CA GLU A 256 14.32 -23.51 8.22
C GLU A 256 14.77 -24.11 6.87
N GLY A 257 15.98 -23.82 6.43
CA GLY A 257 16.52 -24.33 5.16
C GLY A 257 16.98 -25.79 5.20
N ARG A 258 17.01 -26.41 6.39
CA ARG A 258 17.40 -27.81 6.61
C ARG A 258 16.21 -28.75 6.83
N GLU A 259 15.03 -28.22 7.15
CA GLU A 259 13.78 -28.94 7.26
C GLU A 259 13.20 -29.31 5.88
#